data_930eab9cf1e485249d496bc4ba327105
#
_entry.id   930eab9cf1e485249d496bc4ba327105
#
_cell.length_a   1.000
_cell.length_b   1.000
_cell.length_c   1.000
_cell.angle_alpha   90.00
_cell.angle_beta   90.00
_cell.angle_gamma   90.00
#
_symmetry.space_group_name_H-M   'P 1'
#
loop_
_entity.id
_entity.type
_entity.pdbx_description
1 polymer ?
#
loop_
_entity_poly.entity_id
_entity_poly.type
_entity_poly.pdbx_seq_one_letter_code
_entity_poly.pdbx_strand_id
1 'polypeptide(L)'
;MNQSKKKVIAIICGASVVVLIAVFLICILVLGDRDEKTPQVSQTPAPVETPEPTPTPEPTPDPHAGKVKSVLTGKYISEKVAKQRPFAVIINNIEYANQHQQGTSKIDVLYEALAEGGITRMLGVYQGTDKIKRLGSVR
;
A
#
# COMPACT_ATOMS: atom_id res chain seq x y z
N MET A 1 27.33 -44.16 -11.07
CA MET A 1 27.36 -42.69 -11.25
C MET A 1 28.81 -42.30 -11.54
N ASN A 2 29.07 -41.69 -12.68
CA ASN A 2 30.42 -41.48 -13.22
C ASN A 2 31.19 -40.47 -12.35
N GLN A 3 32.47 -40.72 -12.07
CA GLN A 3 33.37 -39.90 -11.22
C GLN A 3 33.39 -38.41 -11.68
N SER A 4 33.28 -38.17 -12.98
CA SER A 4 33.22 -36.81 -13.55
C SER A 4 31.98 -36.03 -13.09
N LYS A 5 30.80 -36.68 -13.03
CA LYS A 5 29.56 -36.05 -12.55
C LYS A 5 29.61 -35.70 -11.06
N LYS A 6 30.26 -36.51 -10.24
CA LYS A 6 30.44 -36.22 -8.81
C LYS A 6 31.31 -35.00 -8.58
N LYS A 7 32.39 -34.82 -9.36
CA LYS A 7 33.25 -33.63 -9.29
C LYS A 7 32.51 -32.35 -9.70
N VAL A 8 31.70 -32.40 -10.75
CA VAL A 8 30.91 -31.25 -11.21
C VAL A 8 29.85 -30.83 -10.18
N ILE A 9 29.16 -31.80 -9.57
CA ILE A 9 28.17 -31.52 -8.51
C ILE A 9 28.85 -30.88 -7.28
N ALA A 10 30.01 -31.39 -6.89
CA ALA A 10 30.77 -30.83 -5.75
C ALA A 10 31.23 -29.40 -6.01
N ILE A 11 31.64 -29.07 -7.24
CA ILE A 11 32.02 -27.67 -7.62
C ILE A 11 30.81 -26.74 -7.62
N ILE A 12 29.67 -27.20 -8.12
CA ILE A 12 28.44 -26.38 -8.14
C ILE A 12 27.93 -26.13 -6.72
N CYS A 13 27.92 -27.16 -5.86
CA CYS A 13 27.55 -27.00 -4.46
C CYS A 13 28.51 -26.08 -3.69
N GLY A 14 29.82 -26.17 -3.94
CA GLY A 14 30.81 -25.29 -3.33
C GLY A 14 30.62 -23.84 -3.77
N ALA A 15 30.38 -23.60 -5.06
CA ALA A 15 30.14 -22.24 -5.57
C ALA A 15 28.84 -21.61 -4.99
N SER A 16 27.77 -22.39 -4.81
CA SER A 16 26.51 -21.88 -4.24
C SER A 16 26.66 -21.47 -2.76
N VAL A 17 27.45 -22.21 -1.98
CA VAL A 17 27.72 -21.86 -0.58
C VAL A 17 28.51 -20.57 -0.47
N VAL A 18 29.51 -20.35 -1.32
CA VAL A 18 30.30 -19.12 -1.34
C VAL A 18 29.44 -17.89 -1.66
N VAL A 19 28.51 -18.02 -2.63
CA VAL A 19 27.58 -16.95 -2.98
C VAL A 19 26.64 -16.63 -1.81
N LEU A 20 26.12 -17.62 -1.11
CA LEU A 20 25.26 -17.41 0.05
C LEU A 20 25.98 -16.71 1.20
N ILE A 21 27.24 -17.07 1.47
CA ILE A 21 28.07 -16.39 2.49
C ILE A 21 28.33 -14.94 2.08
N ALA A 22 28.63 -14.67 0.81
CA ALA A 22 28.85 -13.31 0.32
C ALA A 22 27.61 -12.43 0.46
N VAL A 23 26.42 -12.96 0.11
CA VAL A 23 25.13 -12.24 0.27
C VAL A 23 24.84 -11.98 1.75
N PHE A 24 25.12 -12.96 2.63
CA PHE A 24 24.90 -12.81 4.06
C PHE A 24 25.81 -11.73 4.68
N LEU A 25 27.10 -11.68 4.27
CA LEU A 25 28.03 -10.65 4.71
C LEU A 25 27.64 -9.26 4.23
N ILE A 26 27.17 -9.12 2.97
CA ILE A 26 26.66 -7.86 2.45
C ILE A 26 25.42 -7.41 3.24
N CYS A 27 24.53 -8.35 3.58
CA CYS A 27 23.34 -8.07 4.37
C CYS A 27 23.70 -7.53 5.78
N ILE A 28 24.72 -8.11 6.43
CA ILE A 28 25.19 -7.62 7.74
C ILE A 28 25.81 -6.23 7.61
N LEU A 29 26.57 -5.95 6.57
CA LEU A 29 27.18 -4.63 6.36
C LEU A 29 26.13 -3.54 6.05
N VAL A 30 25.05 -3.90 5.34
CA VAL A 30 23.98 -2.96 4.99
C VAL A 30 23.00 -2.73 6.15
N LEU A 31 22.76 -3.73 7.00
CA LEU A 31 21.87 -3.61 8.16
C LEU A 31 22.59 -3.19 9.46
N GLY A 32 23.92 -3.31 9.50
CA GLY A 32 24.73 -3.00 10.69
C GLY A 32 25.04 -1.52 10.92
N ASP A 33 24.77 -0.65 9.95
CA ASP A 33 25.09 0.79 10.03
C ASP A 33 23.84 1.62 10.39
N ARG A 34 23.17 1.25 11.46
CA ARG A 34 22.20 2.09 12.14
C ARG A 34 22.72 2.47 13.51
N ASP A 35 23.71 3.35 13.51
CA ASP A 35 24.09 4.08 14.72
C ASP A 35 22.93 5.00 15.13
N GLU A 36 22.26 4.59 16.17
CA GLU A 36 21.30 5.37 16.92
C GLU A 36 22.05 6.50 17.64
N LYS A 37 22.17 7.66 16.98
CA LYS A 37 22.67 8.88 17.63
C LYS A 37 21.62 9.39 18.60
N THR A 38 21.74 8.98 19.85
CA THR A 38 21.12 9.65 20.98
C THR A 38 21.69 11.05 21.13
N PRO A 39 20.90 12.13 21.11
CA PRO A 39 21.41 13.47 21.38
C PRO A 39 21.66 13.61 22.89
N GLN A 40 22.93 13.68 23.25
CA GLN A 40 23.35 14.01 24.60
C GLN A 40 23.09 15.50 24.83
N VAL A 41 22.14 15.80 25.70
CA VAL A 41 21.81 17.16 26.15
C VAL A 41 22.91 17.63 27.11
N SER A 42 23.83 18.47 26.61
CA SER A 42 24.73 19.23 27.46
C SER A 42 24.03 20.52 27.89
N GLN A 43 23.65 20.59 29.15
CA GLN A 43 23.07 21.80 29.76
C GLN A 43 24.21 22.73 30.17
N THR A 44 24.31 23.88 29.52
CA THR A 44 25.00 25.07 30.05
C THR A 44 23.95 26.17 30.12
N PRO A 45 23.66 26.76 31.27
CA PRO A 45 22.72 27.86 31.36
C PRO A 45 23.34 29.16 30.87
N ALA A 46 22.87 29.68 29.75
CA ALA A 46 23.13 31.05 29.31
C ALA A 46 21.91 31.94 29.67
N PRO A 47 22.08 33.26 29.81
CA PRO A 47 21.12 34.19 30.39
C PRO A 47 19.82 34.23 29.57
N VAL A 48 18.69 34.28 30.29
CA VAL A 48 17.35 34.39 29.74
C VAL A 48 17.17 35.76 29.08
N GLU A 49 17.28 35.82 27.76
CA GLU A 49 16.71 36.92 27.00
C GLU A 49 15.20 36.67 26.87
N THR A 50 14.39 37.64 27.28
CA THR A 50 12.94 37.60 27.16
C THR A 50 12.57 37.45 25.67
N PRO A 51 11.92 36.38 25.26
CA PRO A 51 11.57 36.23 23.85
C PRO A 51 10.52 37.25 23.45
N GLU A 52 10.87 38.06 22.43
CA GLU A 52 9.95 38.89 21.69
C GLU A 52 8.79 38.02 21.19
N PRO A 53 7.49 38.43 21.28
CA PRO A 53 6.38 37.57 20.90
C PRO A 53 6.47 37.21 19.44
N THR A 54 6.80 35.95 19.18
CA THR A 54 6.79 35.36 17.82
C THR A 54 5.37 35.52 17.27
N PRO A 55 5.18 36.11 16.07
CA PRO A 55 3.85 36.25 15.48
C PRO A 55 3.19 34.88 15.38
N THR A 56 2.01 34.76 16.00
CA THR A 56 1.19 33.54 15.91
C THR A 56 0.96 33.24 14.44
N PRO A 57 1.32 32.04 13.93
CA PRO A 57 1.11 31.71 12.53
C PRO A 57 -0.39 31.80 12.23
N GLU A 58 -0.71 32.51 11.15
CA GLU A 58 -2.07 32.62 10.64
C GLU A 58 -2.61 31.21 10.37
N PRO A 59 -3.85 30.86 10.81
CA PRO A 59 -4.36 29.50 10.67
C PRO A 59 -4.43 29.11 9.20
N THR A 60 -3.60 28.19 8.79
CA THR A 60 -3.65 27.60 7.44
C THR A 60 -5.02 26.93 7.24
N PRO A 61 -5.77 27.27 6.18
CA PRO A 61 -7.07 26.67 5.92
C PRO A 61 -6.97 25.15 5.89
N ASP A 62 -7.83 24.45 6.62
CA ASP A 62 -7.87 22.98 6.60
C ASP A 62 -8.29 22.49 5.19
N PRO A 63 -7.43 21.79 4.44
CA PRO A 63 -7.75 21.27 3.11
C PRO A 63 -8.87 20.22 3.11
N HIS A 64 -9.28 19.77 4.29
CA HIS A 64 -10.31 18.75 4.50
C HIS A 64 -11.60 19.33 5.11
N ALA A 65 -11.72 20.66 5.25
CA ALA A 65 -12.92 21.29 5.75
C ALA A 65 -14.18 20.80 4.99
N GLY A 66 -15.20 20.34 5.72
CA GLY A 66 -16.44 19.78 5.16
C GLY A 66 -16.32 18.38 4.53
N LYS A 67 -15.19 17.69 4.76
CA LYS A 67 -14.99 16.30 4.34
C LYS A 67 -14.83 15.38 5.54
N VAL A 68 -15.20 14.12 5.37
CA VAL A 68 -15.02 13.05 6.38
C VAL A 68 -14.26 11.88 5.77
N LYS A 69 -13.60 11.10 6.59
CA LYS A 69 -12.92 9.88 6.13
C LYS A 69 -13.93 8.79 5.78
N SER A 70 -13.81 8.24 4.58
CA SER A 70 -14.55 7.04 4.18
C SER A 70 -14.17 5.85 5.04
N VAL A 71 -15.15 5.11 5.53
CA VAL A 71 -14.94 3.86 6.29
C VAL A 71 -14.40 2.73 5.40
N LEU A 72 -14.59 2.81 4.08
CA LEU A 72 -14.10 1.80 3.13
C LEU A 72 -12.64 2.03 2.75
N THR A 73 -12.25 3.27 2.48
CA THR A 73 -10.96 3.58 1.85
C THR A 73 -10.04 4.45 2.71
N GLY A 74 -10.56 5.05 3.79
CA GLY A 74 -9.84 6.04 4.59
C GLY A 74 -9.61 7.39 3.89
N LYS A 75 -10.03 7.54 2.63
CA LYS A 75 -9.91 8.79 1.87
C LYS A 75 -10.95 9.81 2.32
N TYR A 76 -10.62 11.10 2.19
CA TYR A 76 -11.57 12.17 2.47
C TYR A 76 -12.62 12.29 1.36
N ILE A 77 -13.89 12.16 1.74
CA ILE A 77 -15.06 12.24 0.87
C ILE A 77 -16.04 13.28 1.42
N SER A 78 -16.98 13.74 0.60
CA SER A 78 -18.03 14.65 1.07
C SER A 78 -18.92 13.94 2.10
N GLU A 79 -19.41 14.69 3.06
CA GLU A 79 -20.31 14.17 4.10
C GLU A 79 -21.58 13.55 3.51
N LYS A 80 -22.09 14.12 2.42
CA LYS A 80 -23.23 13.58 1.66
C LYS A 80 -22.98 12.15 1.19
N VAL A 81 -21.79 11.89 0.62
CA VAL A 81 -21.42 10.53 0.15
C VAL A 81 -21.17 9.59 1.32
N ALA A 82 -20.57 10.07 2.40
CA ALA A 82 -20.31 9.27 3.59
C ALA A 82 -21.59 8.75 4.26
N LYS A 83 -22.69 9.52 4.18
CA LYS A 83 -24.00 9.13 4.71
C LYS A 83 -24.75 8.12 3.82
N GLN A 84 -24.30 7.90 2.58
CA GLN A 84 -24.91 6.89 1.71
C GLN A 84 -24.50 5.49 2.14
N ARG A 85 -25.43 4.55 2.09
CA ARG A 85 -25.14 3.15 2.36
C ARG A 85 -24.26 2.59 1.24
N PRO A 86 -23.12 1.97 1.57
CA PRO A 86 -22.32 1.24 0.58
C PRO A 86 -23.11 0.11 -0.06
N PHE A 87 -22.84 -0.17 -1.32
CA PHE A 87 -23.42 -1.31 -2.03
C PHE A 87 -22.34 -2.10 -2.75
N ALA A 88 -22.60 -3.36 -2.99
CA ALA A 88 -21.69 -4.27 -3.65
C ALA A 88 -22.33 -4.85 -4.91
N VAL A 89 -21.51 -5.01 -5.96
CA VAL A 89 -21.95 -5.54 -7.25
C VAL A 89 -20.99 -6.64 -7.69
N ILE A 90 -21.53 -7.79 -8.08
CA ILE A 90 -20.73 -8.85 -8.68
C ILE A 90 -20.50 -8.52 -10.15
N ILE A 91 -19.22 -8.40 -10.51
CA ILE A 91 -18.77 -8.05 -11.85
C ILE A 91 -18.23 -9.33 -12.52
N ASN A 92 -18.67 -9.57 -13.72
CA ASN A 92 -18.21 -10.70 -14.51
C ASN A 92 -16.76 -10.48 -14.97
N ASN A 93 -15.87 -11.47 -14.74
CA ASN A 93 -14.44 -11.38 -15.06
C ASN A 93 -14.02 -12.42 -16.13
N ILE A 94 -14.93 -12.82 -16.99
CA ILE A 94 -14.56 -13.63 -18.16
C ILE A 94 -14.01 -12.71 -19.27
N GLU A 95 -13.13 -13.24 -20.11
CA GLU A 95 -12.48 -12.50 -21.18
C GLU A 95 -13.48 -11.74 -22.08
N TYR A 96 -14.55 -12.40 -22.50
CA TYR A 96 -15.62 -11.77 -23.30
C TYR A 96 -16.29 -10.58 -22.60
N ALA A 97 -16.40 -10.60 -21.26
CA ALA A 97 -17.05 -9.54 -20.51
C ALA A 97 -16.18 -8.30 -20.34
N ASN A 98 -14.86 -8.41 -20.50
CA ASN A 98 -13.92 -7.32 -20.23
C ASN A 98 -14.21 -6.08 -21.09
N GLN A 99 -14.56 -6.26 -22.36
CA GLN A 99 -14.93 -5.16 -23.25
C GLN A 99 -16.25 -4.47 -22.89
N HIS A 100 -17.07 -5.10 -22.04
CA HIS A 100 -18.37 -4.60 -21.60
C HIS A 100 -18.34 -4.07 -20.17
N GLN A 101 -17.19 -4.10 -19.51
CA GLN A 101 -17.06 -3.59 -18.15
C GLN A 101 -17.20 -2.06 -18.10
N GLN A 102 -18.07 -1.59 -17.23
CA GLN A 102 -18.33 -0.16 -17.02
C GLN A 102 -18.40 0.14 -15.53
N GLY A 103 -17.90 1.29 -15.13
CA GLY A 103 -17.92 1.74 -13.74
C GLY A 103 -16.89 1.05 -12.82
N THR A 104 -16.08 0.13 -13.33
CA THR A 104 -15.06 -0.60 -12.55
C THR A 104 -13.97 0.33 -12.01
N SER A 105 -13.64 1.40 -12.73
CA SER A 105 -12.68 2.42 -12.27
C SER A 105 -13.16 3.27 -11.08
N LYS A 106 -14.42 3.09 -10.66
CA LYS A 106 -15.05 3.80 -9.52
C LYS A 106 -15.23 2.91 -8.30
N ILE A 107 -14.72 1.69 -8.36
CA ILE A 107 -14.75 0.76 -7.22
C ILE A 107 -13.88 1.33 -6.08
N ASP A 108 -14.42 1.37 -4.89
CA ASP A 108 -13.71 1.79 -3.69
C ASP A 108 -12.93 0.62 -3.07
N VAL A 109 -13.53 -0.57 -3.01
CA VAL A 109 -12.88 -1.80 -2.56
C VAL A 109 -13.25 -2.92 -3.54
N LEU A 110 -12.23 -3.61 -4.05
CA LEU A 110 -12.40 -4.74 -4.96
C LEU A 110 -11.98 -6.03 -4.26
N TYR A 111 -12.89 -7.00 -4.26
CA TYR A 111 -12.58 -8.38 -3.91
C TYR A 111 -12.58 -9.22 -5.19
N GLU A 112 -11.60 -10.09 -5.31
CA GLU A 112 -11.56 -11.10 -6.35
C GLU A 112 -11.53 -12.47 -5.71
N ALA A 113 -12.41 -13.36 -6.17
CA ALA A 113 -12.53 -14.71 -5.64
C ALA A 113 -12.64 -15.71 -6.79
N LEU A 114 -12.05 -16.88 -6.58
CA LEU A 114 -12.19 -18.00 -7.49
C LEU A 114 -13.65 -18.49 -7.49
N ALA A 115 -14.19 -18.67 -8.67
CA ALA A 115 -15.51 -19.23 -8.90
C ALA A 115 -15.41 -20.59 -9.64
N GLU A 116 -16.50 -21.05 -10.21
CA GLU A 116 -16.53 -22.32 -10.96
C GLU A 116 -15.65 -22.26 -12.23
N GLY A 117 -15.07 -23.39 -12.62
CA GLY A 117 -14.31 -23.54 -13.87
C GLY A 117 -12.96 -22.82 -13.88
N GLY A 118 -12.38 -22.51 -12.72
CA GLY A 118 -11.10 -21.80 -12.64
C GLY A 118 -11.17 -20.31 -13.01
N ILE A 119 -12.39 -19.77 -13.16
CA ILE A 119 -12.61 -18.35 -13.48
C ILE A 119 -12.80 -17.59 -12.17
N THR A 120 -12.23 -16.39 -12.08
CA THR A 120 -12.48 -15.51 -10.95
C THR A 120 -13.70 -14.61 -11.19
N ARG A 121 -14.27 -14.14 -10.10
CA ARG A 121 -15.30 -13.09 -10.08
C ARG A 121 -14.87 -11.95 -9.22
N MET A 122 -15.24 -10.76 -9.63
CA MET A 122 -14.99 -9.55 -8.88
C MET A 122 -16.23 -9.11 -8.13
N LEU A 123 -16.08 -8.72 -6.87
CA LEU A 123 -17.08 -8.02 -6.07
C LEU A 123 -16.59 -6.60 -5.86
N GLY A 124 -17.20 -5.66 -6.58
CA GLY A 124 -16.91 -4.24 -6.44
C GLY A 124 -17.79 -3.61 -5.38
N VAL A 125 -17.19 -3.00 -4.35
CA VAL A 125 -17.90 -2.25 -3.31
C VAL A 125 -17.74 -0.77 -3.57
N TYR A 126 -18.83 -0.03 -3.49
CA TYR A 126 -18.90 1.39 -3.81
C TYR A 126 -19.49 2.18 -2.64
N GLN A 127 -18.88 3.31 -2.32
CA GLN A 127 -19.40 4.30 -1.38
C GLN A 127 -20.13 5.39 -2.16
N GLY A 128 -21.45 5.22 -2.34
CA GLY A 128 -22.29 6.18 -3.06
C GLY A 128 -22.33 5.98 -4.58
N THR A 129 -23.26 6.63 -5.22
CA THR A 129 -23.62 6.47 -6.63
C THR A 129 -23.26 7.68 -7.50
N ASP A 130 -22.91 8.81 -6.91
CA ASP A 130 -22.82 10.12 -7.58
C ASP A 130 -21.86 10.14 -8.80
N LYS A 131 -20.86 9.26 -8.81
CA LYS A 131 -19.85 9.18 -9.88
C LYS A 131 -20.08 8.02 -10.86
N ILE A 132 -21.18 7.27 -10.68
CA ILE A 132 -21.46 6.04 -11.42
C ILE A 132 -22.63 6.27 -12.36
N LYS A 133 -22.34 6.36 -13.66
CA LYS A 133 -23.39 6.46 -14.70
C LYS A 133 -23.95 5.10 -15.09
N ARG A 134 -23.10 4.07 -15.08
CA ARG A 134 -23.45 2.70 -15.47
C ARG A 134 -22.51 1.72 -14.81
N LEU A 135 -23.04 0.58 -14.41
CA LEU A 135 -22.28 -0.58 -13.94
C LEU A 135 -22.52 -1.76 -14.88
N GLY A 136 -21.47 -2.44 -15.25
CA GLY A 136 -21.51 -3.61 -16.10
C GLY A 136 -20.11 -4.21 -16.25
N SER A 137 -19.96 -5.37 -16.77
CA SER A 137 -20.93 -6.43 -16.96
C SER A 137 -21.29 -7.06 -15.60
N VAL A 138 -22.56 -7.00 -15.21
CA VAL A 138 -23.05 -7.53 -13.92
C VAL A 138 -23.54 -8.96 -14.12
N ARG A 139 -23.43 -9.81 -13.07
CA ARG A 139 -23.95 -11.18 -13.06
C ARG A 139 -24.74 -11.46 -11.79
#